data_45856b5a390475dcf97b41ce7c92b513
#
_entry.id   45856b5a390475dcf97b41ce7c92b513
#
_cell.length_a   1.000
_cell.length_b   1.000
_cell.length_c   1.000
_cell.angle_alpha   90.00
_cell.angle_beta   90.00
_cell.angle_gamma   90.00
#
_symmetry.space_group_name_H-M   'P 1'
#
loop_
_entity.id
_entity.type
_entity.pdbx_description
1 polymer ?
#
loop_
_entity_poly.entity_id
_entity_poly.type
_entity_poly.pdbx_seq_one_letter_code
_entity_poly.pdbx_strand_id
1 'polypeptide(L)'
;ENNAAQYYPDYTYNHPLFTEKMKQYSDSTVSDFLNSVTDDQSTGFLNTWNESRNYHEKIYVSYDSTNKNCQAGDIKMVEFGHPKVDMGEPVFNYAVAYDTHNQEPLFYEKYPGSLNDISQLQFMLDKASGYGYKKIGFILDRGYFSCENIQYMDKCGYSFVIMVKGMSALVNELILENKGTFENKRVNNIYEYGVYGKTIRHKLYASDKKERYFHLYHSISKESAERIEIEKRINQMTQYLKKHQNKVKEFGPGFEKYFNLHYDEKSQAFILPEERCSVVERELDLAGYFCIVTSEKMSAKEAIELYKSRDVSEKLFRGDKSYLGNKSIRVYSEESARAKIFVEFVAMIVRCKMYIKPVSYTHLRAHETPEH
;
A
#
# COMPACT_ATOMS: atom_id res chain seq x y z
N GLU A 1 -1.71 -23.07 -5.03
CA GLU A 1 -2.98 -23.75 -4.74
C GLU A 1 -4.03 -23.34 -5.77
N ASN A 2 -4.88 -24.27 -6.15
CA ASN A 2 -5.85 -24.05 -7.22
C ASN A 2 -7.25 -23.88 -6.62
N ASN A 3 -7.85 -22.71 -6.79
CA ASN A 3 -9.18 -22.39 -6.27
C ASN A 3 -10.32 -22.61 -7.28
N ALA A 4 -10.12 -23.45 -8.30
CA ALA A 4 -11.18 -23.86 -9.20
C ALA A 4 -12.17 -24.77 -8.46
N ALA A 5 -13.47 -24.66 -8.79
CA ALA A 5 -14.54 -25.37 -8.10
C ALA A 5 -14.35 -26.90 -8.06
N GLN A 6 -13.76 -27.49 -9.09
CA GLN A 6 -13.48 -28.93 -9.18
C GLN A 6 -12.60 -29.49 -8.05
N TYR A 7 -11.81 -28.63 -7.38
CA TYR A 7 -10.94 -29.05 -6.28
C TYR A 7 -11.56 -28.82 -4.89
N TYR A 8 -12.72 -28.19 -4.80
CA TYR A 8 -13.36 -27.91 -3.51
C TYR A 8 -13.76 -29.18 -2.74
N PRO A 9 -14.27 -30.24 -3.37
CA PRO A 9 -14.55 -31.47 -2.66
C PRO A 9 -13.33 -32.05 -1.93
N ASP A 10 -12.22 -32.19 -2.62
CA ASP A 10 -10.97 -32.74 -2.06
C ASP A 10 -10.39 -31.84 -0.98
N TYR A 11 -10.39 -30.51 -1.23
CA TYR A 11 -9.94 -29.53 -0.26
C TYR A 11 -10.79 -29.56 1.01
N THR A 12 -12.10 -29.58 0.87
CA THR A 12 -13.04 -29.59 1.99
C THR A 12 -12.85 -30.84 2.83
N TYR A 13 -12.76 -32.01 2.19
CA TYR A 13 -12.57 -33.29 2.87
C TYR A 13 -11.30 -33.36 3.70
N ASN A 14 -10.22 -32.79 3.21
CA ASN A 14 -8.92 -32.81 3.87
C ASN A 14 -8.69 -31.61 4.81
N HIS A 15 -9.62 -30.65 4.88
CA HIS A 15 -9.44 -29.45 5.68
C HIS A 15 -9.73 -29.70 7.17
N PRO A 16 -8.86 -29.26 8.10
CA PRO A 16 -8.99 -29.56 9.54
C PRO A 16 -10.26 -28.97 10.19
N LEU A 17 -10.87 -27.95 9.56
CA LEU A 17 -12.14 -27.36 10.03
C LEU A 17 -13.38 -28.10 9.51
N PHE A 18 -13.22 -29.06 8.59
CA PHE A 18 -14.32 -29.86 8.08
C PHE A 18 -14.75 -30.88 9.14
N THR A 19 -16.03 -30.91 9.49
CA THR A 19 -16.60 -31.82 10.46
C THR A 19 -17.65 -32.72 9.83
N GLU A 20 -17.96 -33.86 10.45
CA GLU A 20 -19.01 -34.79 9.96
C GLU A 20 -20.39 -34.15 9.72
N LYS A 21 -20.67 -33.00 10.37
CA LYS A 21 -21.92 -32.26 10.18
C LYS A 21 -21.88 -31.27 9.02
N MET A 22 -20.73 -31.05 8.42
CA MET A 22 -20.59 -30.15 7.26
C MET A 22 -20.90 -30.91 5.99
N LYS A 23 -21.69 -30.28 5.11
CA LYS A 23 -22.01 -30.83 3.80
C LYS A 23 -20.88 -30.53 2.81
N GLN A 24 -20.41 -31.55 2.14
CA GLN A 24 -19.52 -31.41 1.00
C GLN A 24 -20.33 -31.11 -0.26
N TYR A 25 -19.95 -30.10 -1.00
CA TYR A 25 -20.63 -29.66 -2.21
C TYR A 25 -19.81 -30.07 -3.45
N SER A 26 -20.50 -30.49 -4.52
CA SER A 26 -19.89 -30.74 -5.82
C SER A 26 -19.48 -29.42 -6.48
N ASP A 27 -18.60 -29.50 -7.47
CA ASP A 27 -18.18 -28.37 -8.31
C ASP A 27 -19.37 -27.70 -9.03
N SER A 28 -20.31 -28.49 -9.54
CA SER A 28 -21.54 -27.97 -10.15
C SER A 28 -22.37 -27.17 -9.14
N THR A 29 -22.58 -27.71 -7.93
CA THR A 29 -23.31 -27.00 -6.86
C THR A 29 -22.65 -25.68 -6.49
N VAL A 30 -21.31 -25.65 -6.41
CA VAL A 30 -20.55 -24.42 -6.15
C VAL A 30 -20.69 -23.43 -7.30
N SER A 31 -20.62 -23.89 -8.54
CA SER A 31 -20.81 -23.05 -9.73
C SER A 31 -22.22 -22.46 -9.80
N ASP A 32 -23.25 -23.27 -9.54
CA ASP A 32 -24.64 -22.80 -9.49
C ASP A 32 -24.86 -21.77 -8.37
N PHE A 33 -24.26 -21.98 -7.20
CA PHE A 33 -24.28 -21.01 -6.11
C PHE A 33 -23.64 -19.68 -6.54
N LEU A 34 -22.44 -19.71 -7.12
CA LEU A 34 -21.76 -18.47 -7.56
C LEU A 34 -22.58 -17.72 -8.63
N ASN A 35 -23.26 -18.44 -9.53
CA ASN A 35 -24.15 -17.82 -10.51
C ASN A 35 -25.45 -17.27 -9.93
N SER A 36 -25.89 -17.77 -8.77
CA SER A 36 -27.11 -17.32 -8.09
C SER A 36 -26.95 -16.08 -7.22
N VAL A 37 -25.71 -15.71 -6.86
CA VAL A 37 -25.45 -14.53 -6.03
C VAL A 37 -25.63 -13.25 -6.84
N THR A 38 -26.58 -12.43 -6.45
CA THR A 38 -26.91 -11.16 -7.11
C THR A 38 -26.13 -9.98 -6.52
N ASP A 39 -26.06 -8.88 -7.29
CA ASP A 39 -25.49 -7.62 -6.80
C ASP A 39 -26.28 -7.04 -5.63
N ASP A 40 -27.62 -7.21 -5.62
CA ASP A 40 -28.49 -6.77 -4.51
C ASP A 40 -28.17 -7.52 -3.21
N GLN A 41 -27.89 -8.82 -3.29
CA GLN A 41 -27.52 -9.63 -2.13
C GLN A 41 -26.14 -9.20 -1.57
N SER A 42 -25.16 -8.99 -2.42
CA SER A 42 -23.83 -8.54 -1.98
C SER A 42 -23.88 -7.11 -1.42
N THR A 43 -24.66 -6.22 -2.02
CA THR A 43 -24.88 -4.84 -1.54
C THR A 43 -25.66 -4.86 -0.22
N GLY A 44 -26.72 -5.65 -0.12
CA GLY A 44 -27.49 -5.82 1.12
C GLY A 44 -26.62 -6.33 2.27
N PHE A 45 -25.75 -7.31 2.01
CA PHE A 45 -24.80 -7.79 3.01
C PHE A 45 -23.86 -6.66 3.46
N LEU A 46 -23.24 -5.92 2.51
CA LEU A 46 -22.33 -4.84 2.84
C LEU A 46 -23.01 -3.72 3.62
N ASN A 47 -24.24 -3.36 3.29
CA ASN A 47 -25.03 -2.40 4.03
C ASN A 47 -25.24 -2.88 5.48
N THR A 48 -25.77 -4.08 5.66
CA THR A 48 -26.01 -4.65 7.00
C THR A 48 -24.70 -4.81 7.79
N TRP A 49 -23.63 -5.23 7.12
CA TRP A 49 -22.30 -5.33 7.73
C TRP A 49 -21.81 -3.99 8.26
N ASN A 50 -21.91 -2.92 7.46
CA ASN A 50 -21.46 -1.59 7.86
C ASN A 50 -22.41 -0.93 8.87
N GLU A 51 -23.73 -1.11 8.75
CA GLU A 51 -24.73 -0.62 9.72
C GLU A 51 -24.58 -1.26 11.11
N SER A 52 -24.14 -2.52 11.17
CA SER A 52 -23.89 -3.21 12.45
C SER A 52 -22.69 -2.66 13.22
N ARG A 53 -21.95 -1.75 12.62
CA ARG A 53 -20.81 -1.06 13.21
C ARG A 53 -21.28 0.23 13.85
N ASN A 54 -21.18 0.35 15.16
CA ASN A 54 -21.54 1.57 15.88
C ASN A 54 -20.34 2.53 15.92
N TYR A 55 -20.03 3.17 14.79
CA TYR A 55 -18.90 4.08 14.66
C TYR A 55 -19.26 5.49 15.12
N HIS A 56 -19.46 5.69 16.41
CA HIS A 56 -19.63 7.02 16.99
C HIS A 56 -18.28 7.76 17.11
N GLU A 57 -17.20 7.03 17.20
CA GLU A 57 -15.85 7.55 17.27
C GLU A 57 -15.20 7.61 15.89
N LYS A 58 -14.11 8.37 15.80
CA LYS A 58 -13.30 8.45 14.59
C LYS A 58 -12.58 7.13 14.36
N ILE A 59 -12.73 6.55 13.18
CA ILE A 59 -11.97 5.39 12.73
C ILE A 59 -10.90 5.79 11.72
N TYR A 60 -9.82 5.02 11.68
CA TYR A 60 -8.80 5.11 10.65
C TYR A 60 -8.86 3.90 9.74
N VAL A 61 -9.03 4.16 8.47
CA VAL A 61 -9.18 3.14 7.43
C VAL A 61 -7.93 3.10 6.57
N SER A 62 -7.28 1.95 6.55
CA SER A 62 -6.27 1.65 5.54
C SER A 62 -6.96 1.25 4.25
N TYR A 63 -6.66 1.97 3.17
CA TYR A 63 -7.09 1.61 1.84
C TYR A 63 -5.89 1.18 1.02
N ASP A 64 -5.94 -0.03 0.53
CA ASP A 64 -4.88 -0.61 -0.29
C ASP A 64 -5.48 -1.48 -1.38
N SER A 65 -4.75 -1.69 -2.46
CA SER A 65 -5.17 -2.44 -3.62
C SER A 65 -4.17 -3.52 -4.01
N THR A 66 -4.69 -4.55 -4.64
CA THR A 66 -3.88 -5.62 -5.21
C THR A 66 -4.43 -6.04 -6.56
N ASN A 67 -3.59 -6.66 -7.41
CA ASN A 67 -4.05 -7.26 -8.65
C ASN A 67 -4.40 -8.72 -8.44
N LYS A 68 -5.41 -9.18 -9.17
CA LYS A 68 -5.80 -10.58 -9.29
C LYS A 68 -5.83 -10.97 -10.76
N ASN A 69 -5.26 -12.12 -11.08
CA ASN A 69 -5.25 -12.65 -12.44
C ASN A 69 -6.57 -13.34 -12.75
N CYS A 70 -7.04 -13.20 -13.97
CA CYS A 70 -8.15 -13.97 -14.49
C CYS A 70 -7.88 -14.31 -15.96
N GLN A 71 -7.97 -15.57 -16.29
CA GLN A 71 -7.71 -16.06 -17.66
C GLN A 71 -8.99 -16.19 -18.50
N ALA A 72 -10.15 -15.88 -17.95
CA ALA A 72 -11.41 -15.87 -18.69
C ALA A 72 -11.50 -14.63 -19.61
N GLY A 73 -11.60 -14.84 -20.92
CA GLY A 73 -11.53 -13.79 -21.92
C GLY A 73 -12.74 -12.85 -21.99
N ASP A 74 -13.87 -13.21 -21.36
CA ASP A 74 -15.15 -12.48 -21.51
C ASP A 74 -15.51 -11.59 -20.31
N ILE A 75 -14.62 -11.43 -19.35
CA ILE A 75 -14.87 -10.59 -18.18
C ILE A 75 -14.34 -9.18 -18.42
N LYS A 76 -15.24 -8.21 -18.56
CA LYS A 76 -14.91 -6.82 -18.97
C LYS A 76 -13.91 -6.09 -18.06
N MET A 77 -13.88 -6.40 -16.76
CA MET A 77 -12.93 -5.76 -15.84
C MET A 77 -11.51 -6.35 -15.91
N VAL A 78 -11.33 -7.47 -16.63
CA VAL A 78 -10.03 -8.16 -16.77
C VAL A 78 -9.34 -7.62 -18.01
N GLU A 79 -8.26 -6.89 -17.79
CA GLU A 79 -7.54 -6.19 -18.86
C GLU A 79 -6.02 -6.33 -18.69
N PHE A 80 -5.31 -6.16 -19.79
CA PHE A 80 -3.86 -5.95 -19.72
C PHE A 80 -3.62 -4.55 -19.15
N GLY A 81 -3.02 -4.47 -17.97
CA GLY A 81 -2.81 -3.23 -17.25
C GLY A 81 -1.43 -3.17 -16.61
N HIS A 82 -1.36 -2.62 -15.41
CA HIS A 82 -0.13 -2.48 -14.63
C HIS A 82 -0.05 -3.55 -13.54
N PRO A 83 0.31 -4.81 -13.87
CA PRO A 83 0.37 -5.89 -12.89
C PRO A 83 1.47 -5.61 -11.85
N LYS A 84 1.13 -5.80 -10.57
CA LYS A 84 2.09 -5.62 -9.47
C LYS A 84 3.02 -6.84 -9.30
N VAL A 85 2.65 -8.00 -9.83
CA VAL A 85 3.37 -9.27 -9.61
C VAL A 85 3.66 -10.04 -10.90
N ASP A 86 2.65 -10.35 -11.72
CA ASP A 86 2.78 -11.21 -12.90
C ASP A 86 2.67 -10.38 -14.18
N MET A 87 3.82 -10.06 -14.77
CA MET A 87 3.84 -9.32 -16.04
C MET A 87 3.39 -10.23 -17.20
N GLY A 88 2.44 -9.72 -18.01
CA GLY A 88 1.96 -10.40 -19.20
C GLY A 88 0.66 -11.19 -19.05
N GLU A 89 0.05 -11.19 -17.86
CA GLU A 89 -1.30 -11.75 -17.66
C GLU A 89 -2.35 -10.65 -17.52
N PRO A 90 -3.59 -10.88 -18.02
CA PRO A 90 -4.69 -9.94 -17.78
C PRO A 90 -5.09 -9.97 -16.30
N VAL A 91 -5.35 -8.78 -15.77
CA VAL A 91 -5.63 -8.55 -14.35
C VAL A 91 -6.83 -7.65 -14.14
N PHE A 92 -7.42 -7.72 -12.97
CA PHE A 92 -8.27 -6.66 -12.42
C PHE A 92 -7.71 -6.21 -11.07
N ASN A 93 -8.08 -5.01 -10.67
CA ASN A 93 -7.70 -4.45 -9.39
C ASN A 93 -8.77 -4.78 -8.34
N TYR A 94 -8.31 -5.16 -7.16
CA TYR A 94 -9.13 -5.44 -5.99
C TYR A 94 -8.60 -4.63 -4.81
N ALA A 95 -9.42 -3.74 -4.28
CA ALA A 95 -9.07 -2.87 -3.18
C ALA A 95 -9.99 -3.13 -1.98
N VAL A 96 -9.44 -3.04 -0.77
CA VAL A 96 -10.17 -3.24 0.48
C VAL A 96 -9.97 -2.05 1.39
N ALA A 97 -11.07 -1.54 1.93
CA ALA A 97 -11.09 -0.61 3.04
C ALA A 97 -11.05 -1.40 4.35
N TYR A 98 -10.01 -1.19 5.14
CA TYR A 98 -9.76 -1.95 6.37
C TYR A 98 -9.70 -1.03 7.59
N ASP A 99 -10.54 -1.28 8.57
CA ASP A 99 -10.48 -0.60 9.87
C ASP A 99 -9.29 -1.11 10.65
N THR A 100 -8.30 -0.23 10.86
CA THR A 100 -7.05 -0.61 11.52
C THR A 100 -7.19 -0.77 13.03
N HIS A 101 -8.20 -0.13 13.64
CA HIS A 101 -8.47 -0.23 15.08
C HIS A 101 -9.21 -1.53 15.42
N ASN A 102 -10.33 -1.78 14.74
CA ASN A 102 -11.14 -2.98 14.98
C ASN A 102 -10.60 -4.23 14.25
N GLN A 103 -9.57 -4.05 13.43
CA GLN A 103 -8.89 -5.11 12.69
C GLN A 103 -9.82 -5.92 11.79
N GLU A 104 -10.66 -5.22 11.03
CA GLU A 104 -11.64 -5.86 10.15
C GLU A 104 -11.85 -5.14 8.83
N PRO A 105 -12.11 -5.87 7.73
CA PRO A 105 -12.44 -5.28 6.45
C PRO A 105 -13.86 -4.71 6.49
N LEU A 106 -14.03 -3.50 5.95
CA LEU A 106 -15.30 -2.78 5.94
C LEU A 106 -16.07 -2.99 4.64
N PHE A 107 -15.41 -2.75 3.53
CA PHE A 107 -15.94 -2.93 2.17
C PHE A 107 -14.80 -3.08 1.18
N TYR A 108 -15.15 -3.45 -0.04
CA TYR A 108 -14.19 -3.64 -1.13
C TYR A 108 -14.64 -2.93 -2.39
N GLU A 109 -13.68 -2.71 -3.29
CA GLU A 109 -13.86 -2.25 -4.66
C GLU A 109 -13.16 -3.17 -5.65
N LYS A 110 -13.74 -3.27 -6.84
CA LYS A 110 -13.13 -3.94 -7.98
C LYS A 110 -13.18 -3.01 -9.18
N TYR A 111 -12.10 -2.91 -9.90
CA TYR A 111 -12.01 -2.05 -11.08
C TYR A 111 -11.03 -2.61 -12.10
N PRO A 112 -11.16 -2.18 -13.39
CA PRO A 112 -10.32 -2.67 -14.48
C PRO A 112 -8.83 -2.55 -14.18
N GLY A 113 -8.06 -3.54 -14.67
CA GLY A 113 -6.62 -3.61 -14.47
C GLY A 113 -5.84 -2.45 -15.10
N SER A 114 -6.40 -1.80 -16.11
CA SER A 114 -5.82 -0.61 -16.76
C SER A 114 -5.94 0.68 -15.95
N LEU A 115 -6.89 0.75 -14.99
CA LEU A 115 -7.08 1.93 -14.16
C LEU A 115 -6.07 1.97 -13.02
N ASN A 116 -5.54 3.17 -12.76
CA ASN A 116 -4.61 3.37 -11.66
C ASN A 116 -5.35 3.63 -10.33
N ASP A 117 -4.67 3.31 -9.24
CA ASP A 117 -5.21 3.45 -7.87
C ASP A 117 -5.58 4.91 -7.52
N ILE A 118 -4.86 5.89 -8.08
CA ILE A 118 -5.08 7.32 -7.79
C ILE A 118 -6.48 7.75 -8.17
N SER A 119 -6.94 7.38 -9.38
CA SER A 119 -8.26 7.78 -9.89
C SER A 119 -9.41 7.09 -9.16
N GLN A 120 -9.16 5.94 -8.53
CA GLN A 120 -10.19 5.17 -7.84
C GLN A 120 -10.44 5.63 -6.40
N LEU A 121 -9.53 6.41 -5.82
CA LEU A 121 -9.67 6.86 -4.44
C LEU A 121 -10.98 7.64 -4.21
N GLN A 122 -11.36 8.52 -5.13
CA GLN A 122 -12.58 9.33 -4.98
C GLN A 122 -13.84 8.45 -4.93
N PHE A 123 -13.94 7.42 -5.77
CA PHE A 123 -15.06 6.47 -5.73
C PHE A 123 -15.14 5.73 -4.39
N MET A 124 -13.99 5.35 -3.84
CA MET A 124 -13.94 4.72 -2.52
C MET A 124 -14.39 5.67 -1.42
N LEU A 125 -13.99 6.94 -1.46
CA LEU A 125 -14.41 7.95 -0.50
C LEU A 125 -15.94 8.16 -0.54
N ASP A 126 -16.53 8.23 -1.73
CA ASP A 126 -17.97 8.35 -1.94
C ASP A 126 -18.70 7.12 -1.40
N LYS A 127 -18.17 5.92 -1.61
CA LYS A 127 -18.73 4.69 -1.06
C LYS A 127 -18.67 4.68 0.47
N ALA A 128 -17.57 5.10 1.07
CA ALA A 128 -17.46 5.25 2.51
C ALA A 128 -18.53 6.21 3.06
N SER A 129 -18.75 7.33 2.37
CA SER A 129 -19.83 8.27 2.70
C SER A 129 -21.21 7.62 2.60
N GLY A 130 -21.44 6.84 1.54
CA GLY A 130 -22.70 6.10 1.33
C GLY A 130 -23.03 5.12 2.46
N TYR A 131 -22.02 4.50 3.08
CA TYR A 131 -22.18 3.66 4.28
C TYR A 131 -22.35 4.46 5.58
N GLY A 132 -22.38 5.79 5.51
CA GLY A 132 -22.61 6.65 6.68
C GLY A 132 -21.36 6.99 7.48
N TYR A 133 -20.17 6.68 7.01
CA TYR A 133 -18.92 7.03 7.66
C TYR A 133 -18.63 8.54 7.52
N LYS A 134 -18.89 9.30 8.60
CA LYS A 134 -18.70 10.76 8.63
C LYS A 134 -17.40 11.20 9.27
N LYS A 135 -16.89 10.43 10.24
CA LYS A 135 -15.65 10.72 10.97
C LYS A 135 -14.60 9.67 10.66
N ILE A 136 -14.07 9.74 9.45
CA ILE A 136 -13.08 8.78 8.97
C ILE A 136 -11.76 9.47 8.66
N GLY A 137 -10.66 8.82 9.03
CA GLY A 137 -9.32 9.15 8.59
C GLY A 137 -8.81 8.06 7.67
N PHE A 138 -8.15 8.44 6.58
CA PHE A 138 -7.60 7.48 5.63
C PHE A 138 -6.10 7.36 5.80
N ILE A 139 -5.61 6.13 5.87
CA ILE A 139 -4.19 5.80 5.84
C ILE A 139 -3.91 5.29 4.44
N LEU A 140 -3.15 6.07 3.68
CA LEU A 140 -2.94 5.84 2.25
C LEU A 140 -1.47 5.58 1.95
N ASP A 141 -1.22 4.68 1.00
CA ASP A 141 0.12 4.53 0.45
C ASP A 141 0.49 5.75 -0.40
N ARG A 142 1.80 5.94 -0.56
CA ARG A 142 2.39 6.99 -1.41
C ARG A 142 1.84 7.00 -2.84
N GLY A 143 1.32 5.87 -3.33
CA GLY A 143 0.70 5.74 -4.64
C GLY A 143 -0.57 6.56 -4.82
N TYR A 144 -1.28 6.88 -3.73
CA TYR A 144 -2.51 7.66 -3.74
C TYR A 144 -2.28 9.17 -3.58
N PHE A 145 -1.03 9.60 -3.42
CA PHE A 145 -0.71 11.00 -3.22
C PHE A 145 -0.84 11.79 -4.53
N SER A 146 -1.85 12.63 -4.62
CA SER A 146 -2.04 13.63 -5.68
C SER A 146 -2.71 14.88 -5.12
N CYS A 147 -2.55 16.01 -5.82
CA CYS A 147 -3.20 17.27 -5.43
C CYS A 147 -4.72 17.11 -5.40
N GLU A 148 -5.28 16.50 -6.43
CA GLU A 148 -6.71 16.26 -6.58
C GLU A 148 -7.28 15.43 -5.44
N ASN A 149 -6.60 14.35 -5.06
CA ASN A 149 -7.03 13.48 -3.98
C ASN A 149 -7.00 14.19 -2.62
N ILE A 150 -5.96 14.99 -2.36
CA ILE A 150 -5.87 15.77 -1.12
C ILE A 150 -6.97 16.82 -1.04
N GLN A 151 -7.22 17.54 -2.15
CA GLN A 151 -8.30 18.53 -2.22
C GLN A 151 -9.68 17.90 -2.09
N TYR A 152 -9.87 16.71 -2.65
CA TYR A 152 -11.13 15.97 -2.54
C TYR A 152 -11.38 15.52 -1.09
N MET A 153 -10.39 14.97 -0.41
CA MET A 153 -10.50 14.63 1.02
C MET A 153 -10.82 15.85 1.88
N ASP A 154 -10.18 16.99 1.61
CA ASP A 154 -10.48 18.24 2.29
C ASP A 154 -11.92 18.71 2.08
N LYS A 155 -12.43 18.62 0.85
CA LYS A 155 -13.81 18.95 0.51
C LYS A 155 -14.82 18.05 1.22
N CYS A 156 -14.51 16.77 1.36
CA CYS A 156 -15.34 15.80 2.07
C CYS A 156 -15.20 15.86 3.60
N GLY A 157 -14.23 16.64 4.12
CA GLY A 157 -13.97 16.74 5.56
C GLY A 157 -13.25 15.50 6.13
N TYR A 158 -12.64 14.68 5.29
CA TYR A 158 -11.90 13.49 5.69
C TYR A 158 -10.48 13.84 6.13
N SER A 159 -10.00 13.16 7.16
CA SER A 159 -8.61 13.22 7.58
C SER A 159 -7.76 12.22 6.80
N PHE A 160 -6.46 12.49 6.74
CA PHE A 160 -5.54 11.57 6.10
C PHE A 160 -4.19 11.49 6.80
N VAL A 161 -3.56 10.35 6.63
CA VAL A 161 -2.15 10.05 6.93
C VAL A 161 -1.57 9.43 5.68
N ILE A 162 -0.57 10.06 5.08
CA ILE A 162 -0.01 9.62 3.80
C ILE A 162 1.50 9.85 3.73
N MET A 163 2.23 8.90 3.17
CA MET A 163 3.64 9.11 2.84
C MET A 163 3.75 9.93 1.55
N VAL A 164 4.54 11.00 1.59
CA VAL A 164 4.67 11.92 0.46
C VAL A 164 5.52 11.29 -0.65
N LYS A 165 5.00 11.33 -1.88
CA LYS A 165 5.68 10.97 -3.11
C LYS A 165 5.58 12.14 -4.09
N GLY A 166 6.66 12.37 -4.85
CA GLY A 166 6.63 13.39 -5.94
C GLY A 166 6.80 14.84 -5.50
N MET A 167 6.82 15.13 -4.20
CA MET A 167 7.18 16.45 -3.67
C MET A 167 8.62 16.46 -3.13
N SER A 168 9.53 15.83 -3.85
CA SER A 168 10.92 15.69 -3.42
C SER A 168 11.58 17.04 -3.14
N ALA A 169 11.28 18.06 -3.92
CA ALA A 169 11.85 19.40 -3.71
C ALA A 169 11.47 19.97 -2.35
N LEU A 170 10.17 20.07 -2.05
CA LEU A 170 9.67 20.56 -0.76
C LEU A 170 10.15 19.71 0.41
N VAL A 171 9.99 18.39 0.32
CA VAL A 171 10.38 17.48 1.42
C VAL A 171 11.88 17.52 1.65
N ASN A 172 12.69 17.56 0.58
CA ASN A 172 14.14 17.65 0.69
C ASN A 172 14.58 18.99 1.33
N GLU A 173 13.93 20.10 0.98
CA GLU A 173 14.17 21.40 1.58
C GLU A 173 13.84 21.37 3.08
N LEU A 174 12.67 20.89 3.45
CA LEU A 174 12.26 20.74 4.85
C LEU A 174 13.19 19.82 5.65
N ILE A 175 13.69 18.75 5.04
CA ILE A 175 14.67 17.85 5.67
C ILE A 175 15.99 18.61 5.90
N LEU A 176 16.54 19.26 4.87
CA LEU A 176 17.82 19.95 4.95
C LEU A 176 17.77 21.12 5.96
N GLU A 177 16.69 21.88 6.02
CA GLU A 177 16.49 22.93 7.02
C GLU A 177 16.43 22.41 8.46
N ASN A 178 15.97 21.17 8.64
CA ASN A 178 15.78 20.57 9.96
C ASN A 178 16.87 19.55 10.33
N LYS A 179 17.75 19.20 9.41
CA LYS A 179 18.86 18.26 9.61
C LYS A 179 19.75 18.71 10.76
N GLY A 180 20.18 17.78 11.61
CA GLY A 180 20.99 18.04 12.81
C GLY A 180 20.17 18.56 14.02
N THR A 181 18.86 18.83 13.85
CA THR A 181 18.05 19.37 14.95
C THR A 181 17.33 18.33 15.77
N PHE A 182 17.05 17.13 15.23
CA PHE A 182 16.26 16.10 15.90
C PHE A 182 16.89 14.71 15.91
N GLU A 183 17.80 14.43 14.99
CA GLU A 183 18.55 13.19 14.93
C GLU A 183 19.42 13.04 16.19
N ASN A 184 19.57 11.80 16.65
CA ASN A 184 20.37 11.45 17.83
C ASN A 184 19.93 12.11 19.16
N LYS A 185 18.78 12.79 19.19
CA LYS A 185 18.21 13.34 20.42
C LYS A 185 17.21 12.37 21.02
N ARG A 186 17.45 11.96 22.28
CA ARG A 186 16.61 10.98 22.97
C ARG A 186 15.13 11.36 23.00
N VAL A 187 14.79 12.64 23.09
CA VAL A 187 13.42 13.14 23.12
C VAL A 187 12.67 12.88 21.80
N ASN A 188 13.40 12.74 20.69
CA ASN A 188 12.86 12.50 19.37
C ASN A 188 12.94 11.02 18.94
N ASN A 189 13.49 10.17 19.81
CA ASN A 189 13.66 8.75 19.51
C ASN A 189 12.32 8.02 19.64
N ILE A 190 11.93 7.34 18.56
CA ILE A 190 10.78 6.44 18.50
C ILE A 190 11.34 5.02 18.38
N TYR A 191 11.70 4.49 19.55
CA TYR A 191 12.45 3.24 19.70
C TYR A 191 11.80 2.06 18.99
N GLU A 192 10.47 1.95 19.08
CA GLU A 192 9.67 0.85 18.52
C GLU A 192 9.83 0.73 16.99
N TYR A 193 10.19 1.83 16.34
CA TYR A 193 10.38 1.87 14.87
C TYR A 193 11.82 2.13 14.45
N GLY A 194 12.72 2.30 15.40
CA GLY A 194 14.15 2.56 15.12
C GLY A 194 14.39 3.87 14.35
N VAL A 195 13.62 4.91 14.66
CA VAL A 195 13.69 6.21 13.99
C VAL A 195 13.71 7.36 14.97
N TYR A 196 14.23 8.49 14.52
CA TYR A 196 14.05 9.80 15.17
C TYR A 196 12.99 10.57 14.39
N GLY A 197 12.07 11.25 15.08
CA GLY A 197 10.96 11.95 14.46
C GLY A 197 10.79 13.39 14.95
N LYS A 198 10.45 14.30 14.03
CA LYS A 198 10.12 15.70 14.32
C LYS A 198 8.90 16.11 13.52
N THR A 199 7.97 16.81 14.16
CA THR A 199 6.78 17.36 13.51
C THR A 199 6.98 18.85 13.27
N ILE A 200 6.71 19.27 12.03
CA ILE A 200 6.69 20.69 11.63
C ILE A 200 5.36 21.01 10.94
N ARG A 201 5.03 22.28 10.83
CA ARG A 201 3.85 22.76 10.09
C ARG A 201 4.30 23.45 8.84
N HIS A 202 3.72 23.08 7.71
CA HIS A 202 3.99 23.71 6.43
C HIS A 202 2.79 23.58 5.49
N LYS A 203 2.69 24.44 4.49
CA LYS A 203 1.71 24.27 3.41
C LYS A 203 2.15 23.14 2.49
N LEU A 204 1.21 22.32 2.05
CA LEU A 204 1.51 21.23 1.12
C LEU A 204 1.71 21.78 -0.30
N TYR A 205 0.88 22.75 -0.70
CA TYR A 205 0.99 23.48 -1.95
C TYR A 205 1.01 24.99 -1.66
N ALA A 206 1.67 25.77 -2.51
CA ALA A 206 1.72 27.23 -2.35
C ALA A 206 0.32 27.87 -2.36
N SER A 207 -0.61 27.27 -3.10
CA SER A 207 -2.02 27.69 -3.18
C SER A 207 -2.86 27.32 -1.96
N ASP A 208 -2.36 26.46 -1.06
CA ASP A 208 -3.13 25.96 0.06
C ASP A 208 -3.42 27.08 1.09
N LYS A 209 -4.66 27.12 1.56
CA LYS A 209 -5.07 27.98 2.67
C LYS A 209 -4.72 27.40 4.04
N LYS A 210 -4.56 26.07 4.11
CA LYS A 210 -4.29 25.32 5.35
C LYS A 210 -2.85 24.81 5.38
N GLU A 211 -2.23 24.88 6.54
CA GLU A 211 -1.00 24.16 6.81
C GLU A 211 -1.31 22.71 7.19
N ARG A 212 -0.35 21.83 6.90
CA ARG A 212 -0.37 20.42 7.25
C ARG A 212 0.73 20.11 8.25
N TYR A 213 0.68 18.94 8.85
CA TYR A 213 1.70 18.46 9.77
C TYR A 213 2.61 17.52 9.00
N PHE A 214 3.86 17.95 8.82
CA PHE A 214 4.92 17.17 8.20
C PHE A 214 5.71 16.50 9.32
N HIS A 215 5.71 15.20 9.34
CA HIS A 215 6.46 14.39 10.28
C HIS A 215 7.70 13.89 9.55
N LEU A 216 8.83 14.52 9.86
CA LEU A 216 10.14 14.17 9.31
C LEU A 216 10.74 13.08 10.17
N TYR A 217 11.26 12.04 9.53
CA TYR A 217 11.90 10.92 10.21
C TYR A 217 13.28 10.68 9.66
N HIS A 218 14.16 10.23 10.55
CA HIS A 218 15.49 9.74 10.20
C HIS A 218 15.71 8.35 10.80
N SER A 219 16.21 7.42 9.99
CA SER A 219 16.56 6.05 10.37
C SER A 219 18.01 5.77 10.04
N ILE A 220 18.82 5.46 11.06
CA ILE A 220 20.24 5.13 10.89
C ILE A 220 20.44 3.90 10.02
N SER A 221 19.62 2.86 10.19
CA SER A 221 19.72 1.65 9.38
C SER A 221 19.38 1.90 7.91
N LYS A 222 18.37 2.73 7.66
CA LYS A 222 17.98 3.14 6.31
C LYS A 222 19.06 4.03 5.68
N GLU A 223 19.62 4.98 6.43
CA GLU A 223 20.73 5.83 5.98
C GLU A 223 21.89 5.00 5.51
N SER A 224 22.37 4.06 6.33
CA SER A 224 23.48 3.18 5.99
C SER A 224 23.24 2.39 4.70
N ALA A 225 22.03 1.80 4.57
CA ALA A 225 21.68 1.04 3.37
C ALA A 225 21.60 1.92 2.12
N GLU A 226 20.98 3.09 2.21
CA GLU A 226 20.84 4.02 1.06
C GLU A 226 22.18 4.62 0.65
N ARG A 227 23.07 4.96 1.59
CA ARG A 227 24.44 5.42 1.28
C ARG A 227 25.21 4.37 0.49
N ILE A 228 25.18 3.12 0.93
CA ILE A 228 25.86 2.02 0.21
C ILE A 228 25.31 1.89 -1.22
N GLU A 229 24.00 1.97 -1.40
CA GLU A 229 23.37 1.87 -2.72
C GLU A 229 23.74 3.07 -3.63
N ILE A 230 23.79 4.29 -3.10
CA ILE A 230 24.22 5.48 -3.84
C ILE A 230 25.67 5.32 -4.30
N GLU A 231 26.58 5.03 -3.38
CA GLU A 231 28.02 4.85 -3.69
C GLU A 231 28.23 3.73 -4.69
N LYS A 232 27.57 2.60 -4.53
CA LYS A 232 27.64 1.48 -5.48
C LYS A 232 27.18 1.89 -6.87
N ARG A 233 26.05 2.61 -6.96
CA ARG A 233 25.52 3.12 -8.23
C ARG A 233 26.49 4.08 -8.91
N ILE A 234 27.00 5.08 -8.18
CA ILE A 234 27.97 6.05 -8.73
C ILE A 234 29.22 5.34 -9.22
N ASN A 235 29.78 4.41 -8.44
CA ASN A 235 30.94 3.63 -8.85
C ASN A 235 30.68 2.79 -10.11
N GLN A 236 29.54 2.09 -10.20
CA GLN A 236 29.17 1.34 -11.39
C GLN A 236 29.02 2.23 -12.63
N MET A 237 28.41 3.41 -12.49
CA MET A 237 28.28 4.39 -13.57
C MET A 237 29.65 4.91 -14.01
N THR A 238 30.53 5.24 -13.07
CA THR A 238 31.89 5.68 -13.36
C THR A 238 32.70 4.62 -14.14
N GLN A 239 32.63 3.35 -13.70
CA GLN A 239 33.30 2.25 -14.40
C GLN A 239 32.71 2.04 -15.80
N TYR A 240 31.40 2.14 -15.95
CA TYR A 240 30.77 2.03 -17.27
C TYR A 240 31.19 3.15 -18.20
N LEU A 241 31.24 4.40 -17.75
CA LEU A 241 31.66 5.54 -18.52
C LEU A 241 33.16 5.40 -18.93
N LYS A 242 34.03 4.99 -17.99
CA LYS A 242 35.47 4.76 -18.29
C LYS A 242 35.70 3.72 -19.39
N LYS A 243 34.89 2.66 -19.46
CA LYS A 243 34.94 1.62 -20.52
C LYS A 243 34.57 2.14 -21.92
N HIS A 244 33.92 3.30 -21.99
CA HIS A 244 33.44 3.87 -23.24
C HIS A 244 34.21 5.14 -23.65
N GLN A 245 35.31 5.47 -22.95
CA GLN A 245 36.20 6.57 -23.34
C GLN A 245 36.72 6.34 -24.75
N ASN A 246 36.89 7.45 -25.50
CA ASN A 246 37.35 7.50 -26.90
C ASN A 246 36.41 6.79 -27.89
N LYS A 247 35.16 6.57 -27.54
CA LYS A 247 34.10 6.01 -28.42
C LYS A 247 33.04 7.06 -28.68
N VAL A 248 32.51 7.06 -29.90
CA VAL A 248 31.34 7.86 -30.25
C VAL A 248 30.11 7.16 -29.61
N LYS A 249 29.61 7.71 -28.52
CA LYS A 249 28.46 7.18 -27.79
C LYS A 249 27.77 8.27 -27.00
N GLU A 250 26.47 8.34 -27.12
CA GLU A 250 25.62 9.18 -26.27
C GLU A 250 25.18 8.39 -25.03
N PHE A 251 25.07 9.09 -23.92
CA PHE A 251 24.59 8.54 -22.64
C PHE A 251 23.28 9.22 -22.27
N GLY A 252 22.37 8.43 -21.70
CA GLY A 252 21.05 8.92 -21.33
C GLY A 252 21.06 9.86 -20.10
N PRO A 253 19.92 10.54 -19.82
CA PRO A 253 19.77 11.55 -18.76
C PRO A 253 20.15 11.06 -17.36
N GLY A 254 20.09 9.73 -17.14
CA GLY A 254 20.50 9.12 -15.88
C GLY A 254 21.99 9.32 -15.55
N PHE A 255 22.85 9.36 -16.58
CA PHE A 255 24.28 9.68 -16.40
C PHE A 255 24.51 11.18 -16.24
N GLU A 256 23.83 11.99 -17.01
CA GLU A 256 23.93 13.45 -16.96
C GLU A 256 23.49 14.04 -15.62
N LYS A 257 22.65 13.34 -14.89
CA LYS A 257 22.25 13.72 -13.52
C LYS A 257 23.48 13.80 -12.60
N TYR A 258 24.42 12.86 -12.71
CA TYR A 258 25.55 12.70 -11.80
C TYR A 258 26.91 13.07 -12.39
N PHE A 259 27.01 13.22 -13.71
CA PHE A 259 28.25 13.49 -14.40
C PHE A 259 28.09 14.59 -15.45
N ASN A 260 29.06 15.50 -15.51
CA ASN A 260 29.29 16.30 -16.69
C ASN A 260 30.05 15.42 -17.69
N LEU A 261 29.49 15.22 -18.88
CA LEU A 261 30.03 14.36 -19.90
C LEU A 261 30.75 15.21 -20.94
N HIS A 262 32.07 15.03 -21.09
CA HIS A 262 32.89 15.80 -22.00
C HIS A 262 33.11 15.01 -23.28
N TYR A 263 32.92 15.69 -24.44
CA TYR A 263 33.05 15.12 -25.78
C TYR A 263 34.05 15.93 -26.60
N ASP A 264 34.76 15.27 -27.50
CA ASP A 264 35.61 15.92 -28.48
C ASP A 264 34.73 16.61 -29.54
N GLU A 265 35.02 17.89 -29.82
CA GLU A 265 34.21 18.70 -30.71
C GLU A 265 34.21 18.20 -32.17
N LYS A 266 35.30 17.57 -32.61
CA LYS A 266 35.47 17.12 -34.01
C LYS A 266 35.00 15.70 -34.24
N SER A 267 35.40 14.80 -33.36
CA SER A 267 35.06 13.36 -33.50
C SER A 267 33.78 12.94 -32.79
N GLN A 268 33.21 13.81 -31.95
CA GLN A 268 32.08 13.51 -31.08
C GLN A 268 32.34 12.28 -30.18
N ALA A 269 33.61 11.95 -29.98
CA ALA A 269 34.01 10.87 -29.10
C ALA A 269 33.91 11.32 -27.62
N PHE A 270 33.40 10.45 -26.76
CA PHE A 270 33.35 10.70 -25.33
C PHE A 270 34.77 10.71 -24.74
N ILE A 271 35.17 11.80 -24.08
CA ILE A 271 36.51 11.98 -23.52
C ILE A 271 36.56 11.47 -22.08
N LEU A 272 35.80 12.09 -21.18
CA LEU A 272 35.83 11.76 -19.75
C LEU A 272 34.52 12.16 -19.04
N PRO A 273 34.16 11.44 -17.94
CA PRO A 273 33.15 11.90 -17.01
C PRO A 273 33.79 12.76 -15.92
N GLU A 274 33.15 13.85 -15.57
CA GLU A 274 33.43 14.64 -14.38
C GLU A 274 32.24 14.50 -13.41
N GLU A 275 32.48 13.97 -12.22
CA GLU A 275 31.41 13.76 -11.24
C GLU A 275 30.88 15.09 -10.71
N ARG A 276 29.55 15.22 -10.66
CA ARG A 276 28.87 16.34 -10.02
C ARG A 276 28.79 16.10 -8.52
N CYS A 277 29.90 16.27 -7.81
CA CYS A 277 30.02 15.98 -6.37
C CYS A 277 28.90 16.59 -5.54
N SER A 278 28.50 17.84 -5.81
CA SER A 278 27.44 18.51 -5.08
C SER A 278 26.07 17.84 -5.21
N VAL A 279 25.80 17.16 -6.33
CA VAL A 279 24.56 16.40 -6.53
C VAL A 279 24.60 15.09 -5.74
N VAL A 280 25.73 14.40 -5.78
CA VAL A 280 25.95 13.15 -5.03
C VAL A 280 25.92 13.42 -3.53
N GLU A 281 26.63 14.44 -3.04
CA GLU A 281 26.62 14.84 -1.63
C GLU A 281 25.24 15.19 -1.15
N ARG A 282 24.46 15.94 -1.94
CA ARG A 282 23.07 16.26 -1.59
C ARG A 282 22.19 15.01 -1.49
N GLU A 283 22.38 14.01 -2.35
CA GLU A 283 21.65 12.75 -2.28
C GLU A 283 22.06 11.95 -1.03
N LEU A 284 23.35 11.92 -0.71
CA LEU A 284 23.87 11.30 0.52
C LEU A 284 23.39 12.01 1.78
N ASP A 285 23.21 13.33 1.74
CA ASP A 285 22.69 14.12 2.85
C ASP A 285 21.23 13.86 3.15
N LEU A 286 20.48 13.39 2.17
CA LEU A 286 19.07 13.02 2.30
C LEU A 286 18.86 11.53 2.62
N ALA A 287 19.93 10.72 2.63
CA ALA A 287 19.85 9.32 2.94
C ALA A 287 19.31 9.09 4.35
N GLY A 288 18.44 8.10 4.51
CA GLY A 288 17.82 7.73 5.79
C GLY A 288 16.58 8.52 6.15
N TYR A 289 16.29 9.61 5.44
CA TYR A 289 15.12 10.45 5.73
C TYR A 289 13.89 9.99 4.96
N PHE A 290 12.72 10.26 5.57
CA PHE A 290 11.42 10.15 4.92
C PHE A 290 10.40 11.03 5.63
N CYS A 291 9.25 11.26 4.99
CA CYS A 291 8.23 12.16 5.50
C CYS A 291 6.84 11.54 5.40
N ILE A 292 6.07 11.68 6.47
CA ILE A 292 4.63 11.42 6.52
C ILE A 292 3.92 12.75 6.71
N VAL A 293 2.82 12.96 5.97
CA VAL A 293 1.98 14.14 6.12
C VAL A 293 0.63 13.75 6.68
N THR A 294 0.15 14.53 7.65
CA THR A 294 -1.18 14.37 8.22
C THR A 294 -2.00 15.63 8.12
N SER A 295 -3.30 15.48 7.93
CA SER A 295 -4.24 16.61 7.94
C SER A 295 -4.54 17.12 9.35
N GLU A 296 -4.34 16.28 10.37
CA GLU A 296 -4.61 16.59 11.77
C GLU A 296 -3.34 16.66 12.59
N LYS A 297 -3.42 17.43 13.69
CA LYS A 297 -2.32 17.54 14.65
C LYS A 297 -2.13 16.21 15.39
N MET A 298 -0.93 15.69 15.30
CA MET A 298 -0.46 14.54 16.07
C MET A 298 1.07 14.61 16.24
N SER A 299 1.61 13.84 17.14
CA SER A 299 3.05 13.70 17.31
C SER A 299 3.66 12.86 16.19
N ALA A 300 4.98 12.95 16.00
CA ALA A 300 5.68 12.09 15.06
C ALA A 300 5.53 10.60 15.43
N LYS A 301 5.44 10.26 16.73
CA LYS A 301 5.20 8.89 17.18
C LYS A 301 3.82 8.41 16.75
N GLU A 302 2.77 9.13 17.05
CA GLU A 302 1.39 8.77 16.65
C GLU A 302 1.24 8.65 15.12
N ALA A 303 1.88 9.55 14.36
CA ALA A 303 1.80 9.53 12.91
C ALA A 303 2.46 8.29 12.28
N ILE A 304 3.63 7.86 12.78
CA ILE A 304 4.28 6.64 12.27
C ILE A 304 3.56 5.37 12.73
N GLU A 305 3.06 5.33 13.96
CA GLU A 305 2.24 4.22 14.47
C GLU A 305 1.02 4.02 13.59
N LEU A 306 0.31 5.11 13.31
CA LEU A 306 -0.88 5.10 12.49
C LEU A 306 -0.56 4.73 11.03
N TYR A 307 0.52 5.27 10.45
CA TYR A 307 0.93 4.89 9.11
C TYR A 307 1.33 3.42 9.02
N LYS A 308 2.04 2.90 10.02
CA LYS A 308 2.46 1.50 10.10
C LYS A 308 1.31 0.52 10.35
N SER A 309 0.19 0.98 10.93
CA SER A 309 -1.01 0.13 11.07
C SER A 309 -1.55 -0.35 9.71
N ARG A 310 -1.16 0.29 8.60
CA ARG A 310 -1.41 -0.16 7.23
C ARG A 310 -0.81 -1.54 6.91
N ASP A 311 0.27 -1.92 7.56
CA ASP A 311 0.94 -3.23 7.34
C ASP A 311 -0.03 -4.41 7.56
N VAL A 312 -1.12 -4.19 8.29
CA VAL A 312 -2.19 -5.19 8.47
C VAL A 312 -2.92 -5.48 7.14
N SER A 313 -3.17 -4.44 6.31
CA SER A 313 -3.78 -4.62 4.99
C SER A 313 -2.88 -5.43 4.05
N GLU A 314 -1.56 -5.20 4.08
CA GLU A 314 -0.61 -5.99 3.31
C GLU A 314 -0.60 -7.46 3.75
N LYS A 315 -0.68 -7.72 5.06
CA LYS A 315 -0.81 -9.08 5.61
C LYS A 315 -2.15 -9.73 5.22
N LEU A 316 -3.22 -8.94 5.16
CA LEU A 316 -4.53 -9.40 4.71
C LEU A 316 -4.46 -9.90 3.27
N PHE A 317 -3.91 -9.09 2.34
CA PHE A 317 -3.76 -9.50 0.94
C PHE A 317 -2.77 -10.64 0.75
N ARG A 318 -1.69 -10.69 1.52
CA ARG A 318 -0.79 -11.85 1.51
C ARG A 318 -1.53 -13.11 1.92
N GLY A 319 -2.35 -13.03 2.96
CA GLY A 319 -3.20 -14.14 3.42
C GLY A 319 -4.24 -14.53 2.38
N ASP A 320 -4.89 -13.58 1.75
CA ASP A 320 -5.86 -13.81 0.67
C ASP A 320 -5.21 -14.58 -0.50
N LYS A 321 -4.09 -14.10 -0.99
CA LYS A 321 -3.38 -14.72 -2.12
C LYS A 321 -2.78 -16.09 -1.80
N SER A 322 -2.27 -16.30 -0.57
CA SER A 322 -1.60 -17.54 -0.19
C SER A 322 -2.56 -18.56 0.42
N TYR A 323 -3.17 -18.25 1.56
CA TYR A 323 -4.00 -19.22 2.30
C TYR A 323 -5.37 -19.43 1.68
N LEU A 324 -6.00 -18.38 1.14
CA LEU A 324 -7.28 -18.51 0.46
C LEU A 324 -7.11 -18.88 -1.02
N GLY A 325 -5.87 -18.90 -1.53
CA GLY A 325 -5.57 -19.28 -2.91
C GLY A 325 -6.07 -18.29 -3.97
N ASN A 326 -6.37 -17.05 -3.60
CA ASN A 326 -7.07 -16.08 -4.44
C ASN A 326 -6.14 -15.20 -5.30
N LYS A 327 -4.93 -15.67 -5.59
CA LYS A 327 -4.03 -14.99 -6.53
C LYS A 327 -4.64 -14.91 -7.94
N SER A 328 -5.32 -15.99 -8.36
CA SER A 328 -6.00 -16.08 -9.64
C SER A 328 -7.45 -16.50 -9.44
N ILE A 329 -8.39 -15.77 -10.05
CA ILE A 329 -9.80 -16.14 -10.05
C ILE A 329 -10.06 -17.08 -11.21
N ARG A 330 -10.58 -18.29 -10.90
CA ARG A 330 -10.92 -19.29 -11.87
C ARG A 330 -12.43 -19.40 -12.01
N VAL A 331 -12.98 -18.62 -12.93
CA VAL A 331 -14.42 -18.52 -13.24
C VAL A 331 -14.59 -18.22 -14.72
N TYR A 332 -15.80 -18.45 -15.24
CA TYR A 332 -16.09 -18.29 -16.67
C TYR A 332 -16.97 -17.06 -16.98
N SER A 333 -17.78 -16.61 -16.03
CA SER A 333 -18.72 -15.49 -16.25
C SER A 333 -18.42 -14.33 -15.33
N GLU A 334 -18.93 -13.15 -15.71
CA GLU A 334 -18.82 -11.94 -14.90
C GLU A 334 -19.62 -12.07 -13.59
N GLU A 335 -20.78 -12.74 -13.61
CA GLU A 335 -21.61 -13.04 -12.46
C GLU A 335 -20.84 -13.89 -11.45
N SER A 336 -20.26 -15.01 -11.92
CA SER A 336 -19.43 -15.88 -11.07
C SER A 336 -18.20 -15.16 -10.51
N ALA A 337 -17.58 -14.26 -11.30
CA ALA A 337 -16.45 -13.46 -10.83
C ALA A 337 -16.84 -12.52 -9.70
N ARG A 338 -17.97 -11.81 -9.86
CA ARG A 338 -18.53 -10.92 -8.83
C ARG A 338 -18.86 -11.67 -7.55
N ALA A 339 -19.56 -12.77 -7.66
CA ALA A 339 -19.93 -13.62 -6.54
C ALA A 339 -18.70 -14.15 -5.81
N LYS A 340 -17.70 -14.63 -6.53
CA LYS A 340 -16.47 -15.17 -5.94
C LYS A 340 -15.68 -14.11 -5.18
N ILE A 341 -15.54 -12.90 -5.74
CA ILE A 341 -14.90 -11.76 -5.07
C ILE A 341 -15.67 -11.41 -3.78
N PHE A 342 -17.00 -11.44 -3.82
CA PHE A 342 -17.80 -11.19 -2.63
C PHE A 342 -17.59 -12.27 -1.56
N VAL A 343 -17.60 -13.54 -1.93
CA VAL A 343 -17.33 -14.67 -1.01
C VAL A 343 -15.91 -14.56 -0.42
N GLU A 344 -14.93 -14.17 -1.21
CA GLU A 344 -13.56 -13.89 -0.73
C GLU A 344 -13.53 -12.80 0.33
N PHE A 345 -14.28 -11.71 0.11
CA PHE A 345 -14.39 -10.64 1.09
C PHE A 345 -15.01 -11.13 2.41
N VAL A 346 -16.08 -11.92 2.33
CA VAL A 346 -16.70 -12.55 3.51
C VAL A 346 -15.71 -13.49 4.22
N ALA A 347 -14.95 -14.27 3.46
CA ALA A 347 -13.90 -15.15 4.02
C ALA A 347 -12.82 -14.35 4.75
N MET A 348 -12.42 -13.17 4.23
CA MET A 348 -11.50 -12.28 4.92
C MET A 348 -12.05 -11.75 6.23
N ILE A 349 -13.34 -11.40 6.29
CA ILE A 349 -14.02 -11.01 7.55
C ILE A 349 -13.93 -12.15 8.57
N VAL A 350 -14.34 -13.36 8.18
CA VAL A 350 -14.31 -14.55 9.06
C VAL A 350 -12.89 -14.79 9.57
N ARG A 351 -11.91 -14.74 8.69
CA ARG A 351 -10.51 -14.92 9.04
C ARG A 351 -10.02 -13.88 10.06
N CYS A 352 -10.32 -12.61 9.85
CA CYS A 352 -9.96 -11.55 10.80
C CYS A 352 -10.58 -11.83 12.18
N LYS A 353 -11.83 -12.21 12.23
CA LYS A 353 -12.52 -12.55 13.49
C LYS A 353 -11.92 -13.79 14.18
N MET A 354 -11.44 -14.76 13.43
CA MET A 354 -10.77 -15.94 13.97
C MET A 354 -9.39 -15.60 14.57
N TYR A 355 -8.67 -14.64 14.01
CA TYR A 355 -7.36 -14.21 14.52
C TYR A 355 -7.45 -13.35 15.79
N ILE A 356 -8.48 -12.53 15.93
CA ILE A 356 -8.67 -11.65 17.08
C ILE A 356 -8.96 -12.46 18.36
N LYS A 357 -9.79 -13.50 18.27
CA LYS A 357 -10.21 -14.30 19.43
C LYS A 357 -9.08 -15.06 20.15
N PRO A 358 -8.14 -15.75 19.46
CA PRO A 358 -7.08 -16.49 20.15
C PRO A 358 -6.10 -15.60 20.92
N VAL A 359 -5.82 -14.38 20.43
CA VAL A 359 -4.90 -13.45 21.10
C VAL A 359 -5.45 -13.00 22.44
N SER A 360 -6.75 -12.76 22.56
CA SER A 360 -7.40 -12.41 23.83
C SER A 360 -7.35 -13.57 24.84
N TYR A 361 -7.45 -14.84 24.39
CA TYR A 361 -7.36 -16.01 25.26
C TYR A 361 -5.92 -16.32 25.72
N THR A 362 -4.93 -16.07 24.87
CA THR A 362 -3.51 -16.28 25.23
C THR A 362 -3.00 -15.24 26.23
N HIS A 363 -3.44 -14.00 26.12
CA HIS A 363 -3.10 -12.96 27.12
C HIS A 363 -3.78 -13.21 28.48
N LEU A 364 -5.01 -13.72 28.51
CA LEU A 364 -5.66 -14.09 29.76
C LEU A 364 -4.97 -15.27 30.46
N ARG A 365 -4.49 -16.29 29.72
CA ARG A 365 -3.74 -17.41 30.31
C ARG A 365 -2.34 -17.02 30.81
N ALA A 366 -1.69 -16.03 30.20
CA ALA A 366 -0.37 -15.58 30.67
C ALA A 366 -0.43 -14.84 32.02
N HIS A 367 -1.60 -14.33 32.40
CA HIS A 367 -1.81 -13.69 33.70
C HIS A 367 -2.33 -14.66 34.79
N GLU A 368 -2.67 -15.92 34.45
CA GLU A 368 -3.22 -16.91 35.37
C GLU A 368 -2.22 -18.02 35.79
N THR A 369 -0.92 -17.89 35.47
CA THR A 369 0.08 -18.81 36.05
C THR A 369 0.40 -18.34 37.46
N PRO A 370 -0.01 -19.07 38.50
CA PRO A 370 0.41 -18.75 39.85
C PRO A 370 1.93 -18.99 40.00
N GLU A 371 2.59 -18.02 40.56
CA GLU A 371 3.97 -18.20 41.04
C GLU A 371 4.00 -19.35 42.03
N HIS A 372 4.79 -20.37 41.74
CA HIS A 372 5.29 -21.32 42.72
C HIS A 372 6.78 -21.15 42.86
#